data_6a994d897d072cdac88d8ec8f6b32796
#
_entry.id   6a994d897d072cdac88d8ec8f6b32796
#
_cell.length_a   1.000
_cell.length_b   1.000
_cell.length_c   1.000
_cell.angle_alpha   90.00
_cell.angle_beta   90.00
_cell.angle_gamma   90.00
#
_symmetry.space_group_name_H-M   'P 1'
#
loop_
_entity.id
_entity.type
_entity.pdbx_description
1 polymer ?
#
loop_
_entity_poly.entity_id
_entity_poly.type
_entity_poly.pdbx_seq_one_letter_code
_entity_poly.pdbx_strand_id
1 'polypeptide(L)'
;MSSLRNSLRALVTAGLAAVLIAPASVARAEPTPAELTRRIEKSSTELERVVESYNKLTEDIKANKAAAAKLAARIGPLEAQTAQSRADVGSIAVTAYKSGRLDTANALLSPGGPSNLLDRLDTLDQLSRQRQQRIASYTENQRLLLDQKRRLDATLTKQGAQAKQLAAGRKRIEKDLAELYEMRRQAYGRATEPSTPKARSGAKSGEKAPAVSGQAGTAVRYAYGALGKPYVWAADGPDGYDCSGLTSAAWRAAGKSLPHNTRMQWGVVSHISRSELRPGDLVFYSDLGHVAIYVGSGQVIHAPTFGRNVEKRDVDLMRPYGYGRVR
;
A
#
# COMPACT_ATOMS: atom_id res chain seq x y z
N MET A 1 -21.01 64.26 50.79
CA MET A 1 -22.22 65.12 50.63
C MET A 1 -23.24 64.24 49.94
N SER A 2 -24.12 63.70 50.72
CA SER A 2 -25.50 64.01 50.97
C SER A 2 -26.32 63.97 49.67
N SER A 3 -27.44 63.30 49.51
CA SER A 3 -28.53 62.95 50.47
C SER A 3 -29.55 62.09 49.71
N LEU A 4 -30.07 61.06 50.27
CA LEU A 4 -31.44 60.99 50.88
C LEU A 4 -32.56 61.05 49.81
N ARG A 5 -33.31 60.04 49.77
CA ARG A 5 -34.57 59.75 50.45
C ARG A 5 -35.74 59.38 49.52
N ASN A 6 -36.24 58.23 49.77
CA ASN A 6 -37.60 57.85 50.16
C ASN A 6 -38.67 57.59 49.09
N SER A 7 -39.13 56.38 49.16
CA SER A 7 -40.49 55.88 49.33
C SER A 7 -41.50 55.96 48.17
N LEU A 8 -42.00 54.88 47.68
CA LEU A 8 -43.36 54.47 48.10
C LEU A 8 -43.75 53.07 47.57
N ARG A 9 -44.39 52.35 48.44
CA ARG A 9 -45.01 51.05 48.24
C ARG A 9 -46.17 51.13 47.24
N ALA A 10 -46.20 50.17 46.30
CA ALA A 10 -47.45 49.70 45.70
C ALA A 10 -47.30 48.18 45.42
N LEU A 11 -48.06 47.42 46.22
CA LEU A 11 -48.37 46.04 45.99
C LEU A 11 -49.21 45.89 44.71
N VAL A 12 -48.70 45.15 43.73
CA VAL A 12 -49.50 44.58 42.64
C VAL A 12 -49.23 43.09 42.61
N THR A 13 -50.13 42.32 43.12
CA THR A 13 -50.20 40.88 42.97
C THR A 13 -50.54 40.57 41.50
N ALA A 14 -49.53 40.14 40.72
CA ALA A 14 -49.74 39.54 39.41
C ALA A 14 -49.26 38.08 39.47
N GLY A 15 -50.26 37.20 39.31
CA GLY A 15 -50.01 35.74 39.34
C GLY A 15 -48.97 35.29 38.38
N LEU A 16 -47.97 34.58 38.88
CA LEU A 16 -46.98 33.88 38.12
C LEU A 16 -47.57 32.57 37.56
N ALA A 17 -48.11 32.62 36.35
CA ALA A 17 -48.35 31.40 35.58
C ALA A 17 -47.00 30.87 35.11
N ALA A 18 -46.45 29.93 35.88
CA ALA A 18 -45.27 29.16 35.43
C ALA A 18 -45.67 28.28 34.24
N VAL A 19 -45.45 28.76 33.05
CA VAL A 19 -45.47 27.92 31.86
C VAL A 19 -44.24 27.03 31.95
N LEU A 20 -44.45 25.79 32.39
CA LEU A 20 -43.49 24.71 32.25
C LEU A 20 -43.30 24.45 30.74
N ILE A 21 -42.33 25.13 30.12
CA ILE A 21 -41.79 24.74 28.83
C ILE A 21 -40.96 23.48 29.12
N ALA A 22 -41.61 22.32 29.08
CA ALA A 22 -40.92 21.05 28.97
C ALA A 22 -40.06 21.14 27.69
N PRO A 23 -38.73 20.88 27.74
CA PRO A 23 -37.99 20.75 26.51
C PRO A 23 -38.64 19.62 25.73
N ALA A 24 -39.21 19.95 24.58
CA ALA A 24 -39.64 18.94 23.62
C ALA A 24 -38.38 18.12 23.28
N SER A 25 -38.20 16.99 23.97
CA SER A 25 -37.32 15.96 23.54
C SER A 25 -37.79 15.60 22.13
N VAL A 26 -37.04 16.08 21.12
CA VAL A 26 -37.22 15.64 19.75
C VAL A 26 -36.98 14.15 19.80
N ALA A 27 -38.04 13.38 19.94
CA ALA A 27 -38.01 11.94 19.82
C ALA A 27 -37.44 11.68 18.41
N ARG A 28 -36.15 11.38 18.34
CA ARG A 28 -35.55 10.91 17.10
C ARG A 28 -36.26 9.60 16.81
N ALA A 29 -37.14 9.62 15.80
CA ALA A 29 -37.77 8.40 15.33
C ALA A 29 -36.68 7.38 15.07
N GLU A 30 -36.80 6.19 15.66
CA GLU A 30 -35.88 5.09 15.37
C GLU A 30 -35.86 4.86 13.86
N PRO A 31 -34.65 4.69 13.27
CA PRO A 31 -34.54 4.53 11.83
C PRO A 31 -35.28 3.27 11.36
N THR A 32 -36.07 3.41 10.33
CA THR A 32 -36.81 2.29 9.74
C THR A 32 -35.86 1.20 9.23
N PRO A 33 -36.28 -0.08 9.14
CA PRO A 33 -35.48 -1.14 8.57
C PRO A 33 -34.96 -0.82 7.15
N ALA A 34 -35.77 -0.15 6.33
CA ALA A 34 -35.37 0.28 4.99
C ALA A 34 -34.29 1.37 5.02
N GLU A 35 -34.32 2.27 5.98
CA GLU A 35 -33.30 3.29 6.18
C GLU A 35 -32.01 2.69 6.71
N LEU A 36 -32.08 1.76 7.66
CA LEU A 36 -30.92 1.01 8.14
C LEU A 36 -30.28 0.20 7.02
N THR A 37 -31.04 -0.46 6.17
CA THR A 37 -30.52 -1.19 5.00
C THR A 37 -29.73 -0.27 4.08
N ARG A 38 -30.27 0.91 3.73
CA ARG A 38 -29.55 1.89 2.91
C ARG A 38 -28.26 2.40 3.57
N ARG A 39 -28.28 2.64 4.89
CA ARG A 39 -27.08 3.03 5.65
C ARG A 39 -26.03 1.92 5.64
N ILE A 40 -26.44 0.67 5.82
CA ILE A 40 -25.56 -0.50 5.77
C ILE A 40 -24.89 -0.61 4.39
N GLU A 41 -25.63 -0.49 3.30
CA GLU A 41 -25.10 -0.55 1.94
C GLU A 41 -24.08 0.57 1.69
N LYS A 42 -24.42 1.80 2.06
CA LYS A 42 -23.52 2.96 1.96
C LYS A 42 -22.25 2.77 2.78
N SER A 43 -22.37 2.38 4.04
CA SER A 43 -21.22 2.16 4.93
C SER A 43 -20.36 0.99 4.47
N SER A 44 -20.97 -0.07 3.94
CA SER A 44 -20.22 -1.21 3.35
C SER A 44 -19.38 -0.78 2.16
N THR A 45 -19.96 0.00 1.23
CA THR A 45 -19.23 0.53 0.06
C THR A 45 -18.09 1.47 0.46
N GLU A 46 -18.32 2.31 1.48
CA GLU A 46 -17.30 3.22 1.99
C GLU A 46 -16.17 2.47 2.68
N LEU A 47 -16.49 1.44 3.44
CA LEU A 47 -15.54 0.56 4.10
C LEU A 47 -14.68 -0.23 3.09
N GLU A 48 -15.25 -0.72 2.00
CA GLU A 48 -14.50 -1.35 0.91
C GLU A 48 -13.41 -0.42 0.34
N ARG A 49 -13.73 0.87 0.15
CA ARG A 49 -12.74 1.87 -0.30
C ARG A 49 -11.62 2.06 0.73
N VAL A 50 -11.94 2.04 2.01
CA VAL A 50 -10.93 2.14 3.09
C VAL A 50 -10.06 0.90 3.12
N VAL A 51 -10.64 -0.29 2.96
CA VAL A 51 -9.92 -1.58 2.87
C VAL A 51 -8.98 -1.57 1.65
N GLU A 52 -9.46 -1.17 0.48
CA GLU A 52 -8.62 -1.08 -0.72
C GLU A 52 -7.46 -0.07 -0.54
N SER A 53 -7.70 1.05 0.16
CA SER A 53 -6.63 2.01 0.50
C SER A 53 -5.60 1.40 1.46
N TYR A 54 -6.06 0.59 2.42
CA TYR A 54 -5.20 -0.16 3.34
C TYR A 54 -4.36 -1.21 2.59
N ASN A 55 -4.99 -1.99 1.70
CA ASN A 55 -4.32 -2.99 0.88
C ASN A 55 -3.25 -2.33 -0.02
N LYS A 56 -3.59 -1.20 -0.68
CA LYS A 56 -2.61 -0.43 -1.46
C LYS A 56 -1.40 -0.02 -0.63
N LEU A 57 -1.63 0.50 0.57
CA LEU A 57 -0.55 0.91 1.47
C LEU A 57 0.32 -0.28 1.90
N THR A 58 -0.29 -1.45 2.10
CA THR A 58 0.42 -2.70 2.41
C THR A 58 1.34 -3.12 1.26
N GLU A 59 0.85 -3.08 0.02
CA GLU A 59 1.66 -3.37 -1.18
C GLU A 59 2.77 -2.32 -1.38
N ASP A 60 2.49 -1.03 -1.17
CA ASP A 60 3.50 0.03 -1.23
C ASP A 60 4.62 -0.17 -0.18
N ILE A 61 4.28 -0.59 1.04
CA ILE A 61 5.26 -0.92 2.09
C ILE A 61 6.11 -2.12 1.67
N LYS A 62 5.51 -3.15 1.10
CA LYS A 62 6.21 -4.33 0.59
C LYS A 62 7.22 -3.95 -0.50
N ALA A 63 6.82 -3.12 -1.46
CA ALA A 63 7.68 -2.60 -2.51
C ALA A 63 8.83 -1.75 -1.94
N ASN A 64 8.55 -0.86 -0.99
CA ASN A 64 9.56 -0.03 -0.33
C ASN A 64 10.55 -0.87 0.50
N LYS A 65 10.09 -1.94 1.18
CA LYS A 65 10.98 -2.89 1.88
C LYS A 65 11.95 -3.56 0.91
N ALA A 66 11.46 -4.03 -0.23
CA ALA A 66 12.30 -4.62 -1.27
C ALA A 66 13.32 -3.61 -1.84
N ALA A 67 12.90 -2.36 -2.06
CA ALA A 67 13.79 -1.28 -2.51
C ALA A 67 14.87 -0.96 -1.46
N ALA A 68 14.50 -0.86 -0.18
CA ALA A 68 15.44 -0.64 0.92
C ALA A 68 16.49 -1.77 1.02
N ALA A 69 16.06 -3.03 0.90
CA ALA A 69 16.97 -4.18 0.89
C ALA A 69 17.98 -4.11 -0.27
N LYS A 70 17.52 -3.74 -1.48
CA LYS A 70 18.40 -3.55 -2.65
C LYS A 70 19.40 -2.40 -2.43
N LEU A 71 18.98 -1.30 -1.84
CA LEU A 71 19.87 -0.17 -1.53
C LEU A 71 20.90 -0.58 -0.45
N ALA A 72 20.48 -1.25 0.61
CA ALA A 72 21.35 -1.74 1.66
C ALA A 72 22.43 -2.70 1.14
N ALA A 73 22.06 -3.63 0.23
CA ALA A 73 22.97 -4.57 -0.38
C ALA A 73 24.07 -3.88 -1.25
N ARG A 74 23.81 -2.68 -1.75
CA ARG A 74 24.79 -1.90 -2.54
C ARG A 74 25.74 -1.07 -1.68
N ILE A 75 25.37 -0.75 -0.45
CA ILE A 75 26.15 0.13 0.44
C ILE A 75 27.45 -0.56 0.86
N GLY A 76 27.43 -1.83 1.28
CA GLY A 76 28.62 -2.54 1.74
C GLY A 76 29.76 -2.56 0.70
N PRO A 77 29.53 -3.01 -0.54
CA PRO A 77 30.55 -2.94 -1.60
C PRO A 77 31.06 -1.52 -1.88
N LEU A 78 30.17 -0.50 -1.87
CA LEU A 78 30.57 0.89 -2.07
C LEU A 78 31.42 1.43 -0.91
N GLU A 79 31.13 1.02 0.33
CA GLU A 79 31.96 1.37 1.50
C GLU A 79 33.36 0.78 1.36
N ALA A 80 33.47 -0.49 1.01
CA ALA A 80 34.78 -1.14 0.77
C ALA A 80 35.56 -0.46 -0.36
N GLN A 81 34.90 -0.17 -1.50
CA GLN A 81 35.51 0.52 -2.62
C GLN A 81 35.95 1.95 -2.26
N THR A 82 35.15 2.66 -1.49
CA THR A 82 35.48 4.02 -1.01
C THR A 82 36.65 3.98 -0.03
N ALA A 83 36.68 3.01 0.87
CA ALA A 83 37.78 2.82 1.81
C ALA A 83 39.10 2.53 1.08
N GLN A 84 39.08 1.65 0.06
CA GLN A 84 40.26 1.36 -0.77
C GLN A 84 40.74 2.61 -1.53
N SER A 85 39.83 3.31 -2.20
CA SER A 85 40.15 4.56 -2.93
C SER A 85 40.73 5.63 -1.99
N ARG A 86 40.19 5.71 -0.75
CA ARG A 86 40.71 6.61 0.29
C ARG A 86 42.12 6.27 0.70
N ALA A 87 42.43 4.98 0.89
CA ALA A 87 43.80 4.51 1.21
C ALA A 87 44.80 4.84 0.07
N ASP A 88 44.36 4.65 -1.18
CA ASP A 88 45.18 4.98 -2.36
C ASP A 88 45.52 6.49 -2.42
N VAL A 89 44.50 7.36 -2.20
CA VAL A 89 44.75 8.82 -2.14
C VAL A 89 45.59 9.21 -0.94
N GLY A 90 45.38 8.55 0.22
CA GLY A 90 46.22 8.74 1.40
C GLY A 90 47.68 8.42 1.17
N SER A 91 47.98 7.33 0.45
CA SER A 91 49.38 6.94 0.08
C SER A 91 50.02 7.99 -0.82
N ILE A 92 49.26 8.56 -1.77
CA ILE A 92 49.74 9.63 -2.65
C ILE A 92 50.10 10.89 -1.80
N ALA A 93 49.21 11.27 -0.87
CA ALA A 93 49.41 12.43 -0.01
C ALA A 93 50.63 12.27 0.90
N VAL A 94 50.83 11.09 1.51
CA VAL A 94 51.99 10.77 2.36
C VAL A 94 53.26 10.81 1.54
N THR A 95 53.28 10.24 0.34
CA THR A 95 54.44 10.26 -0.59
C THR A 95 54.77 11.69 -0.96
N ALA A 96 53.77 12.49 -1.39
CA ALA A 96 53.99 13.88 -1.75
C ALA A 96 54.51 14.73 -0.57
N TYR A 97 54.09 14.46 0.65
CA TYR A 97 54.58 15.13 1.85
C TYR A 97 56.04 14.73 2.17
N LYS A 98 56.39 13.46 2.09
CA LYS A 98 57.72 12.95 2.43
C LYS A 98 58.79 13.35 1.38
N SER A 99 58.46 13.28 0.08
CA SER A 99 59.41 13.57 -0.99
C SER A 99 59.55 15.07 -1.30
N GLY A 100 58.60 15.90 -0.86
CA GLY A 100 58.62 17.34 -1.07
C GLY A 100 58.59 17.74 -2.57
N ARG A 101 58.69 19.06 -2.81
CA ARG A 101 58.76 19.62 -4.19
C ARG A 101 60.09 19.33 -4.92
N LEU A 102 61.13 18.94 -4.16
CA LEU A 102 62.50 18.81 -4.67
C LEU A 102 62.73 17.53 -5.45
N ASP A 103 61.98 16.46 -5.18
CA ASP A 103 62.19 15.18 -5.89
C ASP A 103 61.83 15.23 -7.38
N THR A 104 60.79 15.99 -7.72
CA THR A 104 60.41 16.18 -9.13
C THR A 104 61.44 17.02 -9.86
N ALA A 105 61.98 18.07 -9.20
CA ALA A 105 63.09 18.87 -9.76
C ALA A 105 64.38 18.05 -9.91
N ASN A 106 64.74 17.25 -8.88
CA ASN A 106 65.90 16.33 -8.93
C ASN A 106 65.75 15.26 -10.01
N ALA A 107 64.58 14.70 -10.21
CA ALA A 107 64.32 13.72 -11.28
C ALA A 107 64.51 14.32 -12.67
N LEU A 108 64.21 15.61 -12.85
CA LEU A 108 64.41 16.32 -14.13
C LEU A 108 65.86 16.76 -14.32
N LEU A 109 66.56 17.13 -13.24
CA LEU A 109 67.91 17.68 -13.27
C LEU A 109 69.04 16.60 -13.20
N SER A 110 68.68 15.34 -13.06
CA SER A 110 69.65 14.24 -13.01
C SER A 110 70.41 14.13 -14.35
N PRO A 111 71.74 13.79 -14.35
CA PRO A 111 72.53 13.68 -15.57
C PRO A 111 71.95 12.69 -16.55
N GLY A 112 71.77 13.10 -17.83
CA GLY A 112 71.31 12.27 -18.96
C GLY A 112 71.12 13.09 -20.22
N GLY A 113 71.19 12.43 -21.39
CA GLY A 113 71.01 13.11 -22.68
C GLY A 113 69.57 13.61 -22.95
N PRO A 114 69.31 14.39 -24.03
CA PRO A 114 68.00 14.97 -24.37
C PRO A 114 66.89 13.93 -24.52
N SER A 115 67.16 12.74 -25.01
CA SER A 115 66.20 11.62 -25.11
C SER A 115 65.70 11.18 -23.73
N ASN A 116 66.61 11.09 -22.74
CA ASN A 116 66.25 10.74 -21.37
C ASN A 116 65.37 11.78 -20.68
N LEU A 117 65.43 13.06 -21.09
CA LEU A 117 64.56 14.13 -20.56
C LEU A 117 63.14 13.97 -21.04
N LEU A 118 62.93 13.65 -22.33
CA LEU A 118 61.60 13.42 -22.89
C LEU A 118 60.92 12.22 -22.22
N ASP A 119 61.63 11.09 -22.05
CA ASP A 119 61.12 9.90 -21.38
C ASP A 119 60.73 10.18 -19.91
N ARG A 120 61.48 11.04 -19.20
CA ARG A 120 61.18 11.45 -17.83
C ARG A 120 59.96 12.34 -17.75
N LEU A 121 59.81 13.27 -18.71
CA LEU A 121 58.61 14.13 -18.79
C LEU A 121 57.35 13.30 -19.05
N ASP A 122 57.43 12.33 -19.97
CA ASP A 122 56.30 11.43 -20.26
C ASP A 122 55.92 10.60 -19.03
N THR A 123 56.93 10.04 -18.32
CA THR A 123 56.70 9.29 -17.07
C THR A 123 56.06 10.16 -15.99
N LEU A 124 56.48 11.42 -15.82
CA LEU A 124 55.91 12.35 -14.85
C LEU A 124 54.47 12.73 -15.22
N ASP A 125 54.20 12.93 -16.50
CA ASP A 125 52.86 13.22 -17.01
C ASP A 125 51.95 12.02 -16.84
N GLN A 126 52.39 10.82 -17.11
CA GLN A 126 51.66 9.58 -16.86
C GLN A 126 51.36 9.40 -15.37
N LEU A 127 52.32 9.64 -14.49
CA LEU A 127 52.14 9.56 -13.03
C LEU A 127 51.14 10.63 -12.53
N SER A 128 51.21 11.83 -13.09
CA SER A 128 50.27 12.91 -12.77
C SER A 128 48.84 12.54 -13.16
N ARG A 129 48.63 12.02 -14.39
CA ARG A 129 47.34 11.53 -14.85
C ARG A 129 46.82 10.40 -13.95
N GLN A 130 47.64 9.44 -13.59
CA GLN A 130 47.26 8.35 -12.70
C GLN A 130 46.83 8.85 -11.31
N ARG A 131 47.55 9.80 -10.72
CA ARG A 131 47.19 10.44 -9.45
C ARG A 131 45.84 11.17 -9.54
N GLN A 132 45.61 11.92 -10.60
CA GLN A 132 44.35 12.61 -10.84
C GLN A 132 43.16 11.63 -10.97
N GLN A 133 43.37 10.51 -11.70
CA GLN A 133 42.37 9.45 -11.84
C GLN A 133 42.01 8.82 -10.49
N ARG A 134 42.99 8.54 -9.62
CA ARG A 134 42.75 7.98 -8.27
C ARG A 134 41.97 8.94 -7.39
N ILE A 135 42.29 10.24 -7.43
CA ILE A 135 41.56 11.27 -6.68
C ILE A 135 40.12 11.39 -7.21
N ALA A 136 39.93 11.41 -8.52
CA ALA A 136 38.63 11.45 -9.16
C ALA A 136 37.77 10.22 -8.79
N SER A 137 38.35 9.02 -8.81
CA SER A 137 37.72 7.77 -8.41
C SER A 137 37.25 7.81 -6.94
N TYR A 138 38.09 8.32 -6.03
CA TYR A 138 37.72 8.47 -4.62
C TYR A 138 36.55 9.43 -4.45
N THR A 139 36.60 10.59 -5.10
CA THR A 139 35.53 11.59 -5.03
C THR A 139 34.22 11.04 -5.55
N GLU A 140 34.22 10.33 -6.68
CA GLU A 140 33.03 9.70 -7.26
C GLU A 140 32.49 8.57 -6.36
N ASN A 141 33.34 7.67 -5.86
CA ASN A 141 32.92 6.62 -4.95
C ASN A 141 32.29 7.18 -3.68
N GLN A 142 32.87 8.23 -3.10
CA GLN A 142 32.31 8.92 -1.94
C GLN A 142 30.94 9.55 -2.24
N ARG A 143 30.81 10.21 -3.40
CA ARG A 143 29.54 10.80 -3.86
C ARG A 143 28.46 9.73 -4.02
N LEU A 144 28.77 8.61 -4.68
CA LEU A 144 27.85 7.48 -4.87
C LEU A 144 27.43 6.86 -3.53
N LEU A 145 28.37 6.64 -2.62
CA LEU A 145 28.07 6.10 -1.29
C LEU A 145 27.12 7.01 -0.51
N LEU A 146 27.40 8.30 -0.48
CA LEU A 146 26.54 9.28 0.21
C LEU A 146 25.15 9.37 -0.43
N ASP A 147 25.04 9.27 -1.75
CA ASP A 147 23.77 9.24 -2.45
C ASP A 147 22.95 7.98 -2.09
N GLN A 148 23.58 6.80 -2.11
CA GLN A 148 22.90 5.56 -1.74
C GLN A 148 22.43 5.58 -0.27
N LYS A 149 23.25 6.09 0.66
CA LYS A 149 22.87 6.24 2.07
C LYS A 149 21.69 7.19 2.23
N ARG A 150 21.68 8.33 1.57
CA ARG A 150 20.54 9.29 1.59
C ARG A 150 19.25 8.66 1.05
N ARG A 151 19.35 7.91 -0.06
CA ARG A 151 18.19 7.21 -0.63
C ARG A 151 17.62 6.15 0.33
N LEU A 152 18.50 5.40 0.99
CA LEU A 152 18.09 4.42 1.98
C LEU A 152 17.38 5.09 3.17
N ASP A 153 17.95 6.15 3.72
CA ASP A 153 17.39 6.90 4.84
C ASP A 153 16.00 7.48 4.49
N ALA A 154 15.86 8.12 3.33
CA ALA A 154 14.58 8.62 2.83
C ALA A 154 13.54 7.49 2.67
N THR A 155 13.96 6.31 2.19
CA THR A 155 13.08 5.15 2.05
C THR A 155 12.62 4.62 3.41
N LEU A 156 13.53 4.53 4.39
CA LEU A 156 13.21 4.09 5.76
C LEU A 156 12.28 5.09 6.48
N THR A 157 12.53 6.38 6.31
CA THR A 157 11.65 7.44 6.85
C THR A 157 10.23 7.33 6.27
N LYS A 158 10.12 7.14 4.95
CA LYS A 158 8.84 6.90 4.28
C LYS A 158 8.14 5.65 4.83
N GLN A 159 8.87 4.55 5.04
CA GLN A 159 8.30 3.33 5.63
C GLN A 159 7.75 3.57 7.04
N GLY A 160 8.46 4.32 7.88
CA GLY A 160 7.99 4.69 9.22
C GLY A 160 6.67 5.48 9.19
N ALA A 161 6.54 6.44 8.28
CA ALA A 161 5.28 7.18 8.08
C ALA A 161 4.16 6.27 7.58
N GLN A 162 4.43 5.41 6.61
CA GLN A 162 3.46 4.45 6.07
C GLN A 162 3.01 3.43 7.14
N ALA A 163 3.90 2.96 8.01
CA ALA A 163 3.53 2.06 9.10
C ALA A 163 2.55 2.71 10.09
N LYS A 164 2.75 4.00 10.41
CA LYS A 164 1.80 4.78 11.23
C LYS A 164 0.44 4.92 10.55
N GLN A 165 0.41 5.21 9.26
CA GLN A 165 -0.82 5.30 8.47
C GLN A 165 -1.54 3.95 8.41
N LEU A 166 -0.80 2.85 8.26
CA LEU A 166 -1.36 1.50 8.25
C LEU A 166 -2.03 1.16 9.59
N ALA A 167 -1.37 1.47 10.71
CA ALA A 167 -1.94 1.26 12.04
C ALA A 167 -3.20 2.11 12.28
N ALA A 168 -3.22 3.36 11.82
CA ALA A 168 -4.40 4.22 11.89
C ALA A 168 -5.55 3.70 11.01
N GLY A 169 -5.23 3.27 9.79
CA GLY A 169 -6.18 2.65 8.86
C GLY A 169 -6.83 1.41 9.45
N ARG A 170 -6.03 0.53 10.06
CA ARG A 170 -6.53 -0.66 10.76
C ARG A 170 -7.55 -0.31 11.86
N LYS A 171 -7.19 0.62 12.74
CA LYS A 171 -8.10 1.07 13.82
C LYS A 171 -9.40 1.64 13.26
N ARG A 172 -9.33 2.40 12.17
CA ARG A 172 -10.52 2.93 11.50
C ARG A 172 -11.40 1.81 10.96
N ILE A 173 -10.83 0.83 10.23
CA ILE A 173 -11.57 -0.32 9.70
C ILE A 173 -12.24 -1.09 10.85
N GLU A 174 -11.52 -1.38 11.93
CA GLU A 174 -12.06 -2.09 13.09
C GLU A 174 -13.25 -1.33 13.74
N LYS A 175 -13.16 0.00 13.83
CA LYS A 175 -14.25 0.85 14.33
C LYS A 175 -15.45 0.83 13.38
N ASP A 176 -15.22 1.10 12.09
CA ASP A 176 -16.28 1.17 11.08
C ASP A 176 -17.00 -0.20 10.95
N LEU A 177 -16.26 -1.31 11.14
CA LEU A 177 -16.81 -2.66 11.24
C LEU A 177 -17.74 -2.84 12.44
N ALA A 178 -17.31 -2.41 13.62
CA ALA A 178 -18.14 -2.52 14.83
C ALA A 178 -19.45 -1.76 14.67
N GLU A 179 -19.41 -0.55 14.10
CA GLU A 179 -20.59 0.24 13.79
C GLU A 179 -21.50 -0.46 12.76
N LEU A 180 -20.92 -1.05 11.72
CA LEU A 180 -21.66 -1.79 10.69
C LEU A 180 -22.35 -3.04 11.26
N TYR A 181 -21.67 -3.80 12.13
CA TYR A 181 -22.27 -4.94 12.80
C TYR A 181 -23.43 -4.53 13.71
N GLU A 182 -23.29 -3.41 14.42
CA GLU A 182 -24.38 -2.88 15.26
C GLU A 182 -25.61 -2.50 14.42
N MET A 183 -25.40 -1.76 13.32
CA MET A 183 -26.49 -1.44 12.39
C MET A 183 -27.17 -2.70 11.82
N ARG A 184 -26.41 -3.72 11.48
CA ARG A 184 -26.98 -4.99 10.97
C ARG A 184 -27.77 -5.73 12.05
N ARG A 185 -27.30 -5.73 13.29
CA ARG A 185 -28.00 -6.33 14.42
C ARG A 185 -29.33 -5.61 14.67
N GLN A 186 -29.35 -4.29 14.59
CA GLN A 186 -30.56 -3.49 14.71
C GLN A 186 -31.56 -3.76 13.56
N ALA A 187 -31.03 -3.86 12.31
CA ALA A 187 -31.91 -4.04 11.15
C ALA A 187 -32.47 -5.47 11.02
N TYR A 188 -31.68 -6.50 11.35
CA TYR A 188 -31.99 -7.90 11.03
C TYR A 188 -31.99 -8.85 12.23
N GLY A 189 -31.72 -8.33 13.45
CA GLY A 189 -31.60 -9.15 14.65
C GLY A 189 -30.32 -10.00 14.72
N ARG A 190 -30.17 -10.78 15.80
CA ARG A 190 -28.95 -11.59 16.05
C ARG A 190 -28.72 -12.71 15.04
N ALA A 191 -29.73 -13.07 14.24
CA ALA A 191 -29.60 -14.15 13.24
C ALA A 191 -28.61 -13.88 12.11
N THR A 192 -28.13 -12.61 11.96
CA THR A 192 -27.21 -12.18 10.91
C THR A 192 -25.79 -11.86 11.41
N GLU A 193 -25.49 -12.10 12.70
CA GLU A 193 -24.10 -12.01 13.14
C GLU A 193 -23.27 -13.07 12.41
N PRO A 194 -22.17 -12.67 11.71
CA PRO A 194 -21.20 -13.66 11.26
C PRO A 194 -20.65 -14.28 12.55
N SER A 195 -21.01 -15.52 12.82
CA SER A 195 -20.29 -16.31 13.79
C SER A 195 -18.78 -16.20 13.45
N THR A 196 -17.96 -15.83 14.45
CA THR A 196 -16.51 -16.02 14.38
C THR A 196 -16.21 -17.26 13.54
N PRO A 197 -15.12 -17.27 12.72
CA PRO A 197 -14.91 -18.26 11.66
C PRO A 197 -14.75 -19.68 12.21
N LYS A 198 -15.79 -20.22 12.80
CA LYS A 198 -15.99 -21.65 12.92
C LYS A 198 -16.75 -22.03 11.67
N ALA A 199 -16.03 -22.66 10.73
CA ALA A 199 -16.53 -23.14 9.47
C ALA A 199 -17.94 -23.72 9.63
N ARG A 200 -18.98 -22.94 9.29
CA ARG A 200 -20.26 -23.55 8.94
C ARG A 200 -20.09 -24.06 7.51
N SER A 201 -19.70 -25.31 7.41
CA SER A 201 -19.86 -26.15 6.23
C SER A 201 -21.35 -26.20 5.87
N GLY A 202 -21.80 -25.22 5.09
CA GLY A 202 -23.21 -25.05 4.71
C GLY A 202 -23.41 -24.38 3.36
N ALA A 203 -22.33 -24.16 2.58
CA ALA A 203 -22.46 -23.89 1.16
C ALA A 203 -22.54 -25.24 0.45
N LYS A 204 -23.47 -25.39 -0.48
CA LYS A 204 -23.50 -26.54 -1.41
C LYS A 204 -22.18 -26.54 -2.18
N SER A 205 -21.14 -27.16 -1.59
CA SER A 205 -19.87 -27.50 -2.23
C SER A 205 -20.11 -28.61 -3.23
N GLY A 206 -20.77 -28.30 -4.34
CA GLY A 206 -21.13 -29.27 -5.36
C GLY A 206 -21.14 -28.70 -6.77
N GLU A 207 -21.01 -27.40 -6.93
CA GLU A 207 -20.95 -26.81 -8.25
C GLU A 207 -19.56 -27.01 -8.84
N LYS A 208 -19.47 -27.84 -9.88
CA LYS A 208 -18.20 -28.11 -10.57
C LYS A 208 -17.78 -26.87 -11.37
N ALA A 209 -16.52 -26.50 -11.19
CA ALA A 209 -15.91 -25.47 -12.04
C ALA A 209 -15.99 -25.91 -13.53
N PRO A 210 -16.21 -24.98 -14.45
CA PRO A 210 -16.18 -25.30 -15.87
C PRO A 210 -14.82 -25.89 -16.27
N ALA A 211 -14.82 -26.74 -17.28
CA ALA A 211 -13.62 -27.36 -17.83
C ALA A 211 -12.80 -26.32 -18.62
N VAL A 212 -12.00 -25.53 -17.91
CA VAL A 212 -11.09 -24.54 -18.48
C VAL A 212 -9.65 -25.05 -18.26
N SER A 213 -8.87 -25.08 -19.34
CA SER A 213 -7.47 -25.52 -19.32
C SER A 213 -6.50 -24.39 -18.92
N GLY A 214 -5.26 -24.78 -18.59
CA GLY A 214 -4.18 -23.84 -18.32
C GLY A 214 -4.32 -23.06 -17.00
N GLN A 215 -3.58 -21.98 -16.90
CA GLN A 215 -3.52 -21.12 -15.71
C GLN A 215 -4.88 -20.52 -15.36
N ALA A 216 -5.62 -20.02 -16.35
CA ALA A 216 -6.98 -19.50 -16.16
C ALA A 216 -7.91 -20.55 -15.55
N GLY A 217 -7.83 -21.80 -16.01
CA GLY A 217 -8.60 -22.89 -15.42
C GLY A 217 -8.23 -23.19 -13.98
N THR A 218 -6.96 -23.07 -13.60
CA THR A 218 -6.53 -23.21 -12.22
C THR A 218 -7.07 -22.07 -11.35
N ALA A 219 -7.01 -20.83 -11.83
CA ALA A 219 -7.57 -19.68 -11.10
C ALA A 219 -9.09 -19.79 -10.92
N VAL A 220 -9.82 -20.23 -11.95
CA VAL A 220 -11.27 -20.45 -11.88
C VAL A 220 -11.60 -21.57 -10.86
N ARG A 221 -10.92 -22.72 -10.91
CA ARG A 221 -11.12 -23.79 -9.92
C ARG A 221 -10.86 -23.33 -8.49
N TYR A 222 -9.83 -22.52 -8.29
CA TYR A 222 -9.55 -21.95 -6.97
C TYR A 222 -10.71 -21.08 -6.48
N ALA A 223 -11.24 -20.19 -7.35
CA ALA A 223 -12.37 -19.33 -7.01
C ALA A 223 -13.64 -20.14 -6.67
N TYR A 224 -13.91 -21.22 -7.41
CA TYR A 224 -14.99 -22.16 -7.05
C TYR A 224 -14.78 -22.83 -5.69
N GLY A 225 -13.54 -23.19 -5.34
CA GLY A 225 -13.19 -23.73 -4.01
C GLY A 225 -13.31 -22.71 -2.87
N ALA A 226 -13.36 -21.43 -3.19
CA ALA A 226 -13.55 -20.36 -2.23
C ALA A 226 -15.04 -20.02 -1.97
N LEU A 227 -15.97 -20.54 -2.78
CA LEU A 227 -17.42 -20.30 -2.61
C LEU A 227 -17.87 -20.65 -1.19
N GLY A 228 -18.67 -19.76 -0.60
CA GLY A 228 -19.20 -19.92 0.76
C GLY A 228 -18.23 -19.54 1.88
N LYS A 229 -16.96 -19.24 1.59
CA LYS A 229 -16.03 -18.72 2.59
C LYS A 229 -16.37 -17.26 2.91
N PRO A 230 -16.14 -16.81 4.15
CA PRO A 230 -16.54 -15.48 4.58
C PRO A 230 -15.73 -14.39 3.89
N TYR A 231 -16.36 -13.22 3.72
CA TYR A 231 -15.62 -11.99 3.47
C TYR A 231 -14.80 -11.62 4.72
N VAL A 232 -13.51 -11.47 4.54
CA VAL A 232 -12.58 -11.00 5.59
C VAL A 232 -11.71 -9.89 4.98
N TRP A 233 -11.74 -8.70 5.58
CA TRP A 233 -10.99 -7.56 5.08
C TRP A 233 -9.48 -7.81 5.11
N ALA A 234 -8.77 -7.33 4.09
CA ALA A 234 -7.33 -7.51 3.88
C ALA A 234 -6.87 -8.98 3.92
N ALA A 235 -7.77 -9.94 3.66
CA ALA A 235 -7.44 -11.36 3.62
C ALA A 235 -7.40 -11.88 2.17
N ASP A 236 -6.40 -12.74 1.92
CA ASP A 236 -6.17 -13.43 0.65
C ASP A 236 -6.17 -14.96 0.79
N GLY A 237 -6.96 -15.44 1.77
CA GLY A 237 -7.23 -16.87 2.00
C GLY A 237 -6.26 -17.53 2.99
N PRO A 238 -6.47 -18.82 3.25
CA PRO A 238 -7.52 -19.70 2.69
C PRO A 238 -8.86 -19.62 3.42
N ASP A 239 -8.96 -19.03 4.63
CA ASP A 239 -10.14 -19.09 5.49
C ASP A 239 -11.18 -18.00 5.19
N GLY A 240 -10.80 -16.95 4.48
CA GLY A 240 -11.65 -15.85 4.06
C GLY A 240 -10.92 -14.94 3.07
N TYR A 241 -11.66 -14.06 2.42
CA TYR A 241 -11.13 -13.21 1.37
C TYR A 241 -11.79 -11.84 1.37
N ASP A 242 -11.06 -10.80 1.01
CA ASP A 242 -11.66 -9.62 0.39
C ASP A 242 -11.69 -9.76 -1.14
N CYS A 243 -12.24 -8.78 -1.85
CA CYS A 243 -12.43 -8.87 -3.30
C CYS A 243 -11.11 -9.03 -4.08
N SER A 244 -10.13 -8.18 -3.80
CA SER A 244 -8.83 -8.20 -4.48
C SER A 244 -7.92 -9.33 -3.97
N GLY A 245 -8.12 -9.78 -2.72
CA GLY A 245 -7.45 -10.94 -2.15
C GLY A 245 -7.89 -12.25 -2.78
N LEU A 246 -9.18 -12.41 -3.06
CA LEU A 246 -9.70 -13.60 -3.78
C LEU A 246 -9.06 -13.73 -5.17
N THR A 247 -9.05 -12.66 -5.94
CA THR A 247 -8.46 -12.67 -7.30
C THR A 247 -6.95 -12.88 -7.27
N SER A 248 -6.26 -12.25 -6.30
CA SER A 248 -4.83 -12.44 -6.07
C SER A 248 -4.50 -13.90 -5.70
N ALA A 249 -5.26 -14.49 -4.78
CA ALA A 249 -5.08 -15.89 -4.36
C ALA A 249 -5.35 -16.87 -5.50
N ALA A 250 -6.41 -16.64 -6.27
CA ALA A 250 -6.77 -17.50 -7.40
C ALA A 250 -5.67 -17.54 -8.47
N TRP A 251 -5.12 -16.38 -8.81
CA TRP A 251 -4.05 -16.30 -9.80
C TRP A 251 -2.69 -16.74 -9.23
N ARG A 252 -2.43 -16.53 -7.92
CA ARG A 252 -1.26 -17.09 -7.24
C ARG A 252 -1.25 -18.62 -7.30
N ALA A 253 -2.40 -19.26 -7.11
CA ALA A 253 -2.54 -20.71 -7.29
C ALA A 253 -2.26 -21.16 -8.73
N ALA A 254 -2.45 -20.29 -9.70
CA ALA A 254 -2.13 -20.49 -11.11
C ALA A 254 -0.67 -20.10 -11.48
N GLY A 255 0.16 -19.75 -10.50
CA GLY A 255 1.55 -19.35 -10.71
C GLY A 255 1.75 -17.91 -11.19
N LYS A 256 0.73 -17.04 -11.10
CA LYS A 256 0.79 -15.62 -11.44
C LYS A 256 0.60 -14.77 -10.20
N SER A 257 1.46 -13.76 -10.02
CA SER A 257 1.36 -12.83 -8.89
C SER A 257 0.56 -11.60 -9.30
N LEU A 258 -0.53 -11.34 -8.59
CA LEU A 258 -1.28 -10.10 -8.68
C LEU A 258 -1.15 -9.35 -7.34
N PRO A 259 -1.07 -8.01 -7.36
CA PRO A 259 -1.08 -7.23 -6.14
C PRO A 259 -2.43 -7.37 -5.41
N HIS A 260 -2.42 -7.33 -4.08
CA HIS A 260 -3.63 -7.38 -3.26
C HIS A 260 -4.26 -5.97 -3.18
N ASN A 261 -4.68 -5.46 -4.33
CA ASN A 261 -5.40 -4.19 -4.45
C ASN A 261 -6.03 -4.08 -5.84
N THR A 262 -7.29 -3.74 -5.91
CA THR A 262 -8.09 -3.69 -7.15
C THR A 262 -7.48 -2.73 -8.20
N ARG A 263 -7.12 -1.51 -7.80
CA ARG A 263 -6.54 -0.51 -8.71
C ARG A 263 -5.16 -0.92 -9.23
N MET A 264 -4.36 -1.56 -8.39
CA MET A 264 -3.05 -2.06 -8.82
C MET A 264 -3.21 -3.28 -9.75
N GLN A 265 -4.21 -4.15 -9.52
CA GLN A 265 -4.55 -5.24 -10.46
C GLN A 265 -4.94 -4.69 -11.83
N TRP A 266 -5.78 -3.65 -11.86
CA TRP A 266 -6.12 -2.96 -13.11
C TRP A 266 -4.88 -2.47 -13.87
N GLY A 267 -3.88 -1.97 -13.17
CA GLY A 267 -2.63 -1.46 -13.75
C GLY A 267 -1.70 -2.53 -14.35
N VAL A 268 -1.90 -3.83 -14.00
CA VAL A 268 -0.99 -4.92 -14.43
C VAL A 268 -1.66 -5.93 -15.39
N VAL A 269 -2.97 -5.80 -15.66
CA VAL A 269 -3.69 -6.66 -16.60
C VAL A 269 -3.74 -6.02 -17.99
N SER A 270 -3.99 -6.84 -19.03
CA SER A 270 -4.35 -6.33 -20.36
C SER A 270 -5.81 -5.95 -20.38
N HIS A 271 -6.13 -4.71 -20.67
CA HIS A 271 -7.51 -4.27 -20.81
C HIS A 271 -8.13 -4.90 -22.07
N ILE A 272 -9.33 -5.44 -21.91
CA ILE A 272 -10.08 -6.12 -22.96
C ILE A 272 -11.51 -5.56 -23.04
N SER A 273 -12.20 -5.83 -24.11
CA SER A 273 -13.64 -5.53 -24.24
C SER A 273 -14.50 -6.60 -23.55
N ARG A 274 -15.77 -6.28 -23.32
CA ARG A 274 -16.74 -7.24 -22.75
C ARG A 274 -16.91 -8.49 -23.63
N SER A 275 -16.91 -8.33 -24.93
CA SER A 275 -17.05 -9.45 -25.89
C SER A 275 -15.88 -10.42 -25.91
N GLU A 276 -14.72 -9.98 -25.40
CA GLU A 276 -13.51 -10.81 -25.30
C GLU A 276 -13.39 -11.58 -23.98
N LEU A 277 -14.35 -11.40 -23.04
CA LEU A 277 -14.32 -12.07 -21.75
C LEU A 277 -14.19 -13.59 -21.88
N ARG A 278 -13.23 -14.14 -21.13
CA ARG A 278 -12.97 -15.58 -21.01
C ARG A 278 -12.84 -15.95 -19.55
N PRO A 279 -13.17 -17.19 -19.16
CA PRO A 279 -12.96 -17.63 -17.78
C PRO A 279 -11.52 -17.38 -17.29
N GLY A 280 -11.39 -16.80 -16.11
CA GLY A 280 -10.14 -16.31 -15.54
C GLY A 280 -9.92 -14.81 -15.67
N ASP A 281 -10.54 -14.12 -16.61
CA ASP A 281 -10.44 -12.67 -16.71
C ASP A 281 -11.01 -11.97 -15.48
N LEU A 282 -10.54 -10.76 -15.20
CA LEU A 282 -11.01 -9.95 -14.09
C LEU A 282 -12.03 -8.93 -14.56
N VAL A 283 -13.07 -8.75 -13.77
CA VAL A 283 -14.10 -7.73 -13.98
C VAL A 283 -14.00 -6.72 -12.85
N PHE A 284 -13.83 -5.46 -13.20
CA PHE A 284 -13.64 -4.36 -12.27
C PHE A 284 -14.90 -3.51 -12.18
N TYR A 285 -15.25 -3.04 -10.97
CA TYR A 285 -16.47 -2.30 -10.66
C TYR A 285 -16.18 -1.08 -9.77
N SER A 286 -17.19 -0.25 -9.55
CA SER A 286 -17.21 0.82 -8.53
C SER A 286 -15.97 1.71 -8.55
N ASP A 287 -15.57 2.24 -9.72
CA ASP A 287 -14.37 3.06 -9.91
C ASP A 287 -13.08 2.38 -9.40
N LEU A 288 -12.94 1.10 -9.67
CA LEU A 288 -11.85 0.27 -9.16
C LEU A 288 -11.87 0.10 -7.64
N GLY A 289 -13.04 0.15 -7.03
CA GLY A 289 -13.26 -0.20 -5.63
C GLY A 289 -13.61 -1.66 -5.41
N HIS A 290 -13.91 -2.41 -6.49
CA HIS A 290 -14.27 -3.83 -6.40
C HIS A 290 -13.81 -4.60 -7.64
N VAL A 291 -13.51 -5.89 -7.44
CA VAL A 291 -13.05 -6.80 -8.51
C VAL A 291 -13.63 -8.20 -8.31
N ALA A 292 -13.90 -8.89 -9.40
CA ALA A 292 -14.35 -10.26 -9.45
C ALA A 292 -13.58 -11.05 -10.50
N ILE A 293 -13.59 -12.38 -10.40
CA ILE A 293 -13.06 -13.28 -11.43
C ILE A 293 -14.22 -13.79 -12.29
N TYR A 294 -14.10 -13.61 -13.60
CA TYR A 294 -15.07 -14.14 -14.55
C TYR A 294 -14.91 -15.66 -14.71
N VAL A 295 -16.02 -16.38 -14.63
CA VAL A 295 -16.01 -17.86 -14.65
C VAL A 295 -16.73 -18.46 -15.87
N GLY A 296 -17.16 -17.62 -16.81
CA GLY A 296 -17.90 -18.04 -18.01
C GLY A 296 -19.41 -17.84 -17.87
N SER A 297 -20.12 -17.97 -19.00
CA SER A 297 -21.59 -17.90 -19.04
C SER A 297 -22.20 -16.66 -18.40
N GLY A 298 -21.55 -15.50 -18.52
CA GLY A 298 -22.00 -14.25 -17.91
C GLY A 298 -21.89 -14.22 -16.38
N GLN A 299 -21.10 -15.11 -15.76
CA GLN A 299 -21.00 -15.22 -14.31
C GLN A 299 -19.61 -14.85 -13.81
N VAL A 300 -19.59 -14.26 -12.61
CA VAL A 300 -18.36 -13.94 -11.84
C VAL A 300 -18.44 -14.58 -10.47
N ILE A 301 -17.26 -14.82 -9.86
CA ILE A 301 -17.12 -15.13 -8.44
C ILE A 301 -16.41 -13.97 -7.77
N HIS A 302 -16.94 -13.51 -6.64
CA HIS A 302 -16.40 -12.40 -5.88
C HIS A 302 -16.59 -12.58 -4.37
N ALA A 303 -15.79 -11.88 -3.58
CA ALA A 303 -16.02 -11.67 -2.15
C ALA A 303 -16.71 -10.32 -1.99
N PRO A 304 -18.04 -10.29 -1.70
CA PRO A 304 -18.84 -9.09 -1.90
C PRO A 304 -18.58 -7.98 -0.87
N THR A 305 -18.78 -8.25 0.40
CA THR A 305 -18.62 -7.30 1.51
C THR A 305 -18.81 -8.00 2.86
N PHE A 306 -18.65 -7.26 3.95
CA PHE A 306 -18.82 -7.75 5.31
C PHE A 306 -20.16 -8.44 5.57
N GLY A 307 -20.08 -9.57 6.30
CA GLY A 307 -21.23 -10.39 6.67
C GLY A 307 -21.86 -11.15 5.50
N ARG A 308 -21.16 -11.19 4.36
CA ARG A 308 -21.51 -12.03 3.22
C ARG A 308 -20.36 -13.01 2.94
N ASN A 309 -20.66 -14.05 2.21
CA ASN A 309 -19.68 -15.03 1.80
C ASN A 309 -19.31 -14.82 0.33
N VAL A 310 -18.16 -15.39 -0.07
CA VAL A 310 -17.78 -15.52 -1.47
C VAL A 310 -18.93 -16.20 -2.23
N GLU A 311 -19.37 -15.57 -3.30
CA GLU A 311 -20.55 -16.03 -4.05
C GLU A 311 -20.34 -15.88 -5.55
N LYS A 312 -21.16 -16.62 -6.30
CA LYS A 312 -21.25 -16.52 -7.75
C LYS A 312 -22.46 -15.66 -8.13
N ARG A 313 -22.25 -14.69 -9.01
CA ARG A 313 -23.25 -13.72 -9.43
C ARG A 313 -23.15 -13.42 -10.92
N ASP A 314 -24.16 -12.77 -11.44
CA ASP A 314 -24.13 -12.23 -12.80
C ASP A 314 -23.00 -11.19 -12.95
N VAL A 315 -22.38 -11.13 -14.13
CA VAL A 315 -21.34 -10.15 -14.46
C VAL A 315 -21.82 -8.71 -14.37
N ASP A 316 -23.13 -8.50 -14.49
CA ASP A 316 -23.78 -7.19 -14.36
C ASP A 316 -24.29 -6.90 -12.93
N LEU A 317 -23.80 -7.62 -11.92
CA LEU A 317 -24.16 -7.39 -10.50
C LEU A 317 -23.99 -5.92 -10.05
N MET A 318 -23.08 -5.21 -10.69
CA MET A 318 -22.83 -3.77 -10.62
C MET A 318 -22.43 -3.28 -12.01
N ARG A 319 -22.51 -1.96 -12.27
CA ARG A 319 -21.98 -1.41 -13.52
C ARG A 319 -20.47 -1.66 -13.64
N PRO A 320 -20.00 -2.42 -14.62
CA PRO A 320 -18.57 -2.65 -14.81
C PRO A 320 -17.81 -1.36 -15.12
N TYR A 321 -16.66 -1.18 -14.51
CA TYR A 321 -15.67 -0.17 -14.89
C TYR A 321 -14.88 -0.62 -16.11
N GLY A 322 -14.51 -1.90 -16.15
CA GLY A 322 -13.76 -2.49 -17.26
C GLY A 322 -13.39 -3.94 -17.01
N TYR A 323 -12.71 -4.53 -17.97
CA TYR A 323 -12.36 -5.94 -17.99
C TYR A 323 -10.86 -6.09 -18.24
N GLY A 324 -10.24 -7.08 -17.61
CA GLY A 324 -8.79 -7.26 -17.71
C GLY A 324 -8.38 -8.73 -17.77
N ARG A 325 -7.42 -9.01 -18.64
CA ARG A 325 -6.80 -10.34 -18.79
C ARG A 325 -5.45 -10.37 -18.11
N VAL A 326 -5.26 -11.36 -17.24
CA VAL A 326 -3.97 -11.62 -16.60
C VAL A 326 -3.02 -12.24 -17.63
N ARG A 327 -1.80 -11.69 -17.72
CA ARG A 327 -0.75 -12.09 -18.69
C ARG A 327 0.14 -13.21 -18.14
#